data_368dd67a69cd323b7740d00fa76b3fa8
#
_entry.id   368dd67a69cd323b7740d00fa76b3fa8
#
_cell.length_a   1.000
_cell.length_b   1.000
_cell.length_c   1.000
_cell.angle_alpha   90.00
_cell.angle_beta   90.00
_cell.angle_gamma   90.00
#
_symmetry.space_group_name_H-M   'P 1'
#
loop_
_entity.id
_entity.type
_entity.pdbx_description
1 polymer ?
#
loop_
_entity_poly.entity_id
_entity_poly.type
_entity_poly.pdbx_seq_one_letter_code
_entity_poly.pdbx_strand_id
1 'polypeptide(L)'
;MLDEGETANDVFTYTLFDGTATTTADLTITVLGANEAPVARDDSGTVVEDGTLTVSDGDNTSTLSGASYVDSISTYSLGNAQSTQPEGVAFNNDGTKMFVADNGSNAIREYTLSTAFDISTASYDSDFSVHLQDTKPSGVAFNSDGTKMFVLGGVGNDVIEYHLTTGFDVSTASYDSNFSVASQDNEPVGLAFNSDGTKMFVVGARD
;
A
#
# COMPACT_ATOMS: atom_id res chain seq x y z
N MET A 1 -5.97 -23.85 24.74
CA MET A 1 -5.85 -23.05 23.50
C MET A 1 -6.46 -23.94 22.45
N LEU A 2 -7.29 -23.43 21.58
CA LEU A 2 -7.91 -24.22 20.50
C LEU A 2 -7.00 -24.17 19.30
N ASP A 3 -6.71 -25.32 18.71
CA ASP A 3 -5.95 -25.44 17.47
C ASP A 3 -6.86 -25.17 16.25
N GLU A 4 -6.25 -25.00 15.08
CA GLU A 4 -7.00 -24.77 13.85
C GLU A 4 -7.97 -25.93 13.57
N GLY A 5 -9.23 -25.58 13.30
CA GLY A 5 -10.32 -26.54 13.10
C GLY A 5 -10.97 -27.05 14.38
N GLU A 6 -10.43 -26.75 15.56
CA GLU A 6 -11.10 -27.03 16.82
C GLU A 6 -12.15 -25.96 17.14
N THR A 7 -13.20 -26.36 17.81
CA THR A 7 -14.24 -25.46 18.27
C THR A 7 -14.56 -25.69 19.74
N ALA A 8 -14.83 -24.61 20.47
CA ALA A 8 -15.41 -24.67 21.80
C ALA A 8 -16.66 -23.80 21.87
N ASN A 9 -17.65 -24.24 22.64
CA ASN A 9 -18.85 -23.46 22.89
C ASN A 9 -18.78 -22.84 24.27
N ASP A 10 -19.06 -21.54 24.33
CA ASP A 10 -19.33 -20.83 25.58
C ASP A 10 -20.83 -20.52 25.64
N VAL A 11 -21.48 -20.91 26.73
CA VAL A 11 -22.93 -20.84 26.87
C VAL A 11 -23.31 -19.91 28.02
N PHE A 12 -24.05 -18.87 27.71
CA PHE A 12 -24.56 -17.89 28.65
C PHE A 12 -26.08 -18.04 28.78
N THR A 13 -26.56 -18.40 29.97
CA THR A 13 -28.01 -18.41 30.26
C THR A 13 -28.45 -17.02 30.69
N TYR A 14 -29.45 -16.46 30.04
CA TYR A 14 -30.03 -15.18 30.42
C TYR A 14 -31.52 -15.34 30.77
N THR A 15 -31.99 -14.49 31.65
CA THR A 15 -33.38 -14.50 32.13
C THR A 15 -34.08 -13.23 31.65
N LEU A 16 -35.24 -13.42 31.01
CA LEU A 16 -36.16 -12.35 30.65
C LEU A 16 -37.29 -12.30 31.65
N PHE A 17 -37.67 -11.08 32.01
CA PHE A 17 -38.81 -10.82 32.91
C PHE A 17 -39.70 -9.75 32.28
N ASP A 18 -41.00 -10.07 32.13
CA ASP A 18 -42.01 -9.19 31.53
C ASP A 18 -42.80 -8.37 32.55
N GLY A 19 -42.44 -8.42 33.83
CA GLY A 19 -43.13 -7.79 34.94
C GLY A 19 -44.08 -8.73 35.69
N THR A 20 -44.33 -9.95 35.17
CA THR A 20 -45.25 -10.95 35.76
C THR A 20 -44.61 -12.34 35.81
N ALA A 21 -43.92 -12.75 34.75
CA ALA A 21 -43.29 -14.05 34.61
C ALA A 21 -41.85 -13.96 34.15
N THR A 22 -41.07 -14.99 34.46
CA THR A 22 -39.65 -15.12 34.00
C THR A 22 -39.53 -16.30 33.05
N THR A 23 -38.70 -16.16 32.06
CA THR A 23 -38.25 -17.25 31.19
C THR A 23 -36.74 -17.16 30.99
N THR A 24 -36.10 -18.29 30.76
CA THR A 24 -34.66 -18.38 30.50
C THR A 24 -34.38 -18.85 29.08
N ALA A 25 -33.36 -18.36 28.48
CA ALA A 25 -32.80 -18.87 27.22
C ALA A 25 -31.29 -18.85 27.25
N ASP A 26 -30.67 -19.67 26.42
CA ASP A 26 -29.23 -19.78 26.32
C ASP A 26 -28.73 -19.08 25.04
N LEU A 27 -27.66 -18.29 25.18
CA LEU A 27 -26.85 -17.79 24.10
C LEU A 27 -25.59 -18.66 24.00
N THR A 28 -25.44 -19.39 22.91
CA THR A 28 -24.25 -20.18 22.64
C THR A 28 -23.35 -19.43 21.69
N ILE A 29 -22.09 -19.17 22.10
CA ILE A 29 -21.03 -18.59 21.26
C ILE A 29 -20.06 -19.72 20.91
N THR A 30 -19.91 -20.01 19.62
CA THR A 30 -18.92 -20.94 19.14
C THR A 30 -17.61 -20.19 18.87
N VAL A 31 -16.56 -20.54 19.60
CA VAL A 31 -15.20 -20.03 19.40
C VAL A 31 -14.49 -20.98 18.46
N LEU A 32 -13.95 -20.44 17.37
CA LEU A 32 -13.15 -21.18 16.41
C LEU A 32 -11.66 -21.01 16.76
N GLY A 33 -10.91 -22.11 16.79
CA GLY A 33 -9.46 -22.08 16.91
C GLY A 33 -8.82 -21.53 15.63
N ALA A 34 -7.89 -20.62 15.80
CA ALA A 34 -7.16 -19.96 14.71
C ALA A 34 -5.65 -19.98 14.96
N ASN A 35 -5.15 -21.10 15.49
CA ASN A 35 -3.73 -21.23 15.74
C ASN A 35 -3.11 -22.08 14.62
N GLU A 36 -2.29 -21.45 13.78
CA GLU A 36 -1.49 -22.16 12.80
C GLU A 36 -0.20 -22.66 13.45
N ALA A 37 0.20 -23.89 13.13
CA ALA A 37 1.49 -24.41 13.57
C ALA A 37 2.60 -23.55 12.94
N PRO A 38 3.66 -23.20 13.70
CA PRO A 38 4.79 -22.49 13.15
C PRO A 38 5.44 -23.33 12.04
N VAL A 39 5.64 -22.70 10.88
CA VAL A 39 6.33 -23.34 9.75
C VAL A 39 7.82 -23.01 9.87
N ALA A 40 8.61 -24.02 10.25
CA ALA A 40 10.06 -23.92 10.15
C ALA A 40 10.48 -24.04 8.68
N ARG A 41 11.39 -23.17 8.24
CA ARG A 41 12.06 -23.26 6.95
C ARG A 41 13.53 -23.56 7.18
N ASP A 42 14.07 -24.41 6.35
CA ASP A 42 15.51 -24.71 6.38
C ASP A 42 16.28 -23.55 5.77
N ASP A 43 17.22 -23.01 6.52
CA ASP A 43 18.19 -22.02 6.04
C ASP A 43 19.52 -22.71 5.76
N SER A 44 20.21 -22.24 4.73
CA SER A 44 21.54 -22.74 4.39
C SER A 44 22.46 -21.57 4.05
N GLY A 45 23.69 -21.65 4.50
CA GLY A 45 24.70 -20.66 4.20
C GLY A 45 26.08 -21.27 4.22
N THR A 46 27.01 -20.67 3.49
CA THR A 46 28.44 -21.03 3.52
C THR A 46 29.23 -19.88 4.12
N VAL A 47 30.12 -20.22 5.03
CA VAL A 47 31.07 -19.28 5.62
C VAL A 47 32.49 -19.82 5.39
N VAL A 48 33.41 -18.94 5.05
CA VAL A 48 34.84 -19.28 5.02
C VAL A 48 35.39 -19.30 6.45
N GLU A 49 36.47 -20.05 6.67
CA GLU A 49 37.17 -20.06 7.96
C GLU A 49 37.45 -18.64 8.43
N ASP A 50 37.21 -18.36 9.70
CA ASP A 50 37.29 -17.03 10.32
C ASP A 50 36.22 -16.01 9.85
N GLY A 51 35.26 -16.42 9.02
CA GLY A 51 34.13 -15.59 8.60
C GLY A 51 32.96 -15.63 9.57
N THR A 52 32.03 -14.69 9.42
CA THR A 52 30.78 -14.66 10.18
C THR A 52 29.62 -15.04 9.26
N LEU A 53 28.87 -16.09 9.62
CA LEU A 53 27.59 -16.40 8.98
C LEU A 53 26.49 -15.58 9.65
N THR A 54 25.84 -14.71 8.90
CA THR A 54 24.63 -14.05 9.34
C THR A 54 23.42 -14.77 8.74
N VAL A 55 22.62 -15.39 9.60
CA VAL A 55 21.34 -15.97 9.21
C VAL A 55 20.27 -14.91 9.46
N SER A 56 19.55 -14.52 8.40
CA SER A 56 18.37 -13.69 8.56
C SER A 56 17.18 -14.60 8.86
N ASP A 57 16.37 -14.24 9.82
CA ASP A 57 15.18 -15.00 10.26
C ASP A 57 14.01 -14.97 9.26
N GLY A 58 14.26 -14.51 8.03
CA GLY A 58 13.24 -14.41 6.99
C GLY A 58 12.18 -13.31 7.27
N ASP A 59 12.31 -12.63 8.39
CA ASP A 59 11.58 -11.38 8.62
C ASP A 59 12.16 -10.32 7.69
N ASN A 60 11.30 -9.74 6.85
CA ASN A 60 11.67 -8.72 5.87
C ASN A 60 12.11 -7.41 6.58
N THR A 61 13.14 -7.51 7.41
CA THR A 61 13.83 -6.33 7.91
C THR A 61 14.75 -5.82 6.80
N SER A 62 14.19 -5.02 5.92
CA SER A 62 14.97 -4.24 4.97
C SER A 62 15.94 -3.37 5.75
N THR A 63 17.17 -3.87 5.99
CA THR A 63 18.22 -3.07 6.59
C THR A 63 18.97 -2.35 5.50
N LEU A 64 19.13 -1.04 5.63
CA LEU A 64 19.94 -0.25 4.68
C LEU A 64 21.38 -0.76 4.57
N SER A 65 21.88 -1.52 5.56
CA SER A 65 23.21 -2.13 5.53
C SER A 65 23.39 -3.18 4.42
N GLY A 66 22.30 -3.78 3.93
CA GLY A 66 22.30 -4.70 2.79
C GLY A 66 21.85 -4.05 1.49
N ALA A 67 21.46 -2.79 1.52
CA ALA A 67 21.00 -2.10 0.33
C ALA A 67 22.17 -1.86 -0.65
N SER A 68 21.98 -2.26 -1.88
CA SER A 68 22.87 -1.94 -2.99
C SER A 68 22.07 -1.29 -4.11
N TYR A 69 22.71 -0.38 -4.84
CA TYR A 69 22.10 0.10 -6.07
C TYR A 69 21.94 -1.07 -7.05
N VAL A 70 20.74 -1.30 -7.48
CA VAL A 70 20.41 -2.39 -8.41
C VAL A 70 20.32 -1.84 -9.84
N ASP A 71 19.47 -0.84 -10.06
CA ASP A 71 19.23 -0.30 -11.38
C ASP A 71 18.57 1.08 -11.33
N SER A 72 18.55 1.77 -12.49
CA SER A 72 17.75 2.96 -12.74
C SER A 72 17.14 2.88 -14.13
N ILE A 73 15.95 3.42 -14.26
CA ILE A 73 15.28 3.55 -15.53
C ILE A 73 15.00 5.01 -15.82
N SER A 74 15.29 5.41 -17.07
CA SER A 74 14.86 6.72 -17.54
C SER A 74 13.42 6.64 -18.01
N THR A 75 12.50 7.21 -17.27
CA THR A 75 11.10 7.31 -17.68
C THR A 75 10.90 8.08 -18.99
N TYR A 76 11.90 8.90 -19.36
CA TYR A 76 11.96 9.59 -20.66
C TYR A 76 12.18 8.63 -21.84
N SER A 77 12.90 7.52 -21.62
CA SER A 77 13.23 6.54 -22.67
C SER A 77 12.20 5.42 -22.86
N LEU A 78 11.19 5.32 -22.01
CA LEU A 78 10.17 4.27 -22.00
C LEU A 78 9.00 4.50 -22.97
N GLY A 79 9.27 4.95 -24.17
CA GLY A 79 8.23 5.14 -25.21
C GLY A 79 7.51 6.49 -25.06
N ASN A 80 6.25 6.62 -25.50
CA ASN A 80 5.45 7.87 -25.58
C ASN A 80 5.39 8.73 -24.30
N ALA A 81 6.05 8.32 -23.27
CA ALA A 81 6.05 8.95 -21.97
C ALA A 81 7.20 9.95 -21.88
N GLN A 82 6.96 11.15 -22.27
CA GLN A 82 7.84 12.27 -21.95
C GLN A 82 7.63 12.69 -20.49
N SER A 83 7.98 11.82 -19.53
CA SER A 83 8.10 12.24 -18.15
C SER A 83 9.37 13.07 -18.03
N THR A 84 9.19 14.34 -17.79
CA THR A 84 10.31 15.27 -17.63
C THR A 84 10.61 15.58 -16.17
N GLN A 85 9.67 15.27 -15.27
CA GLN A 85 9.76 15.57 -13.84
C GLN A 85 9.03 14.52 -13.00
N PRO A 86 9.56 13.27 -12.90
CA PRO A 86 9.03 12.29 -11.97
C PRO A 86 9.33 12.70 -10.53
N GLU A 87 8.33 12.69 -9.66
CA GLU A 87 8.42 13.15 -8.27
C GLU A 87 8.14 12.00 -7.27
N GLY A 88 7.19 11.14 -7.56
CA GLY A 88 6.77 10.06 -6.68
C GLY A 88 6.61 8.73 -7.41
N VAL A 89 6.83 7.62 -6.69
CA VAL A 89 6.68 6.27 -7.22
C VAL A 89 5.90 5.40 -6.25
N ALA A 90 5.04 4.53 -6.78
CA ALA A 90 4.35 3.47 -6.05
C ALA A 90 4.33 2.18 -6.88
N PHE A 91 4.10 1.06 -6.21
CA PHE A 91 3.91 -0.25 -6.83
C PHE A 91 2.58 -0.85 -6.38
N ASN A 92 2.05 -1.76 -7.18
CA ASN A 92 0.99 -2.64 -6.71
C ASN A 92 1.57 -3.72 -5.78
N ASN A 93 0.68 -4.51 -5.14
CA ASN A 93 1.08 -5.43 -4.08
C ASN A 93 2.05 -6.53 -4.52
N ASP A 94 1.96 -6.99 -5.77
CA ASP A 94 2.80 -8.06 -6.32
C ASP A 94 4.00 -7.54 -7.11
N GLY A 95 4.16 -6.21 -7.20
CA GLY A 95 5.28 -5.57 -7.88
C GLY A 95 5.27 -5.69 -9.41
N THR A 96 4.16 -6.12 -10.00
CA THR A 96 4.03 -6.25 -11.46
C THR A 96 3.65 -4.95 -12.15
N LYS A 97 3.25 -3.93 -11.38
CA LYS A 97 2.93 -2.59 -11.85
C LYS A 97 3.66 -1.52 -11.05
N MET A 98 4.14 -0.50 -11.74
CA MET A 98 4.77 0.69 -11.19
C MET A 98 3.99 1.93 -11.63
N PHE A 99 3.78 2.85 -10.70
CA PHE A 99 3.09 4.11 -10.92
C PHE A 99 4.02 5.27 -10.60
N VAL A 100 4.04 6.28 -11.47
CA VAL A 100 4.90 7.45 -11.32
C VAL A 100 4.06 8.71 -11.36
N ALA A 101 4.14 9.52 -10.30
CA ALA A 101 3.61 10.88 -10.30
C ALA A 101 4.55 11.76 -11.12
N ASP A 102 4.05 12.28 -12.24
CA ASP A 102 4.81 13.08 -13.19
C ASP A 102 4.31 14.52 -13.22
N ASN A 103 5.07 15.40 -12.56
CA ASN A 103 4.78 16.82 -12.53
C ASN A 103 4.90 17.46 -13.93
N GLY A 104 5.80 16.97 -14.79
CA GLY A 104 5.98 17.53 -16.13
C GLY A 104 4.79 17.34 -17.08
N SER A 105 4.00 16.29 -16.88
CA SER A 105 2.76 16.01 -17.65
C SER A 105 1.48 16.20 -16.85
N ASN A 106 1.58 16.49 -15.55
CA ASN A 106 0.44 16.56 -14.62
C ASN A 106 -0.40 15.27 -14.65
N ALA A 107 0.27 14.12 -14.58
CA ALA A 107 -0.35 12.82 -14.73
C ALA A 107 0.24 11.77 -13.79
N ILE A 108 -0.53 10.74 -13.53
CA ILE A 108 -0.02 9.48 -12.96
C ILE A 108 0.18 8.50 -14.11
N ARG A 109 1.40 8.02 -14.28
CA ARG A 109 1.80 7.09 -15.32
C ARG A 109 1.86 5.68 -14.78
N GLU A 110 1.35 4.74 -15.54
CA GLU A 110 1.36 3.31 -15.25
C GLU A 110 2.35 2.58 -16.15
N TYR A 111 3.12 1.69 -15.53
CA TYR A 111 4.07 0.81 -16.20
C TYR A 111 3.82 -0.63 -15.74
N THR A 112 3.85 -1.57 -16.70
CA THR A 112 3.85 -3.01 -16.42
C THR A 112 5.30 -3.50 -16.32
N LEU A 113 5.60 -4.30 -15.29
CA LEU A 113 6.90 -4.94 -15.09
C LEU A 113 6.79 -6.43 -15.42
N SER A 114 7.61 -6.93 -16.35
CA SER A 114 7.62 -8.36 -16.69
C SER A 114 8.26 -9.22 -15.60
N THR A 115 9.08 -8.61 -14.74
CA THR A 115 9.61 -9.21 -13.51
C THR A 115 9.23 -8.31 -12.34
N ALA A 116 8.60 -8.89 -11.32
CA ALA A 116 8.10 -8.13 -10.16
C ALA A 116 9.22 -7.31 -9.48
N PHE A 117 8.95 -6.03 -9.24
CA PHE A 117 9.87 -5.05 -8.64
C PHE A 117 11.19 -4.80 -9.40
N ASP A 118 11.34 -5.36 -10.60
CA ASP A 118 12.50 -5.11 -11.46
C ASP A 118 12.16 -4.00 -12.45
N ILE A 119 12.57 -2.78 -12.12
CA ILE A 119 12.26 -1.59 -12.92
C ILE A 119 12.93 -1.60 -14.29
N SER A 120 14.00 -2.40 -14.49
CA SER A 120 14.62 -2.55 -15.82
C SER A 120 13.71 -3.22 -16.84
N THR A 121 12.68 -3.94 -16.36
CA THR A 121 11.68 -4.65 -17.19
C THR A 121 10.42 -3.83 -17.45
N ALA A 122 10.39 -2.56 -17.03
CA ALA A 122 9.21 -1.71 -17.14
C ALA A 122 8.87 -1.39 -18.60
N SER A 123 7.61 -1.46 -18.91
CA SER A 123 7.00 -1.04 -20.17
C SER A 123 5.85 -0.08 -19.88
N TYR A 124 5.80 1.05 -20.58
CA TYR A 124 4.68 1.98 -20.45
C TYR A 124 3.36 1.31 -20.83
N ASP A 125 2.33 1.52 -20.03
CA ASP A 125 1.00 0.98 -20.25
C ASP A 125 -0.02 2.10 -20.53
N SER A 126 -0.26 2.96 -19.53
CA SER A 126 -1.26 4.02 -19.61
C SER A 126 -0.88 5.22 -18.73
N ASP A 127 -1.67 6.28 -18.80
CA ASP A 127 -1.61 7.42 -17.89
C ASP A 127 -3.00 7.98 -17.59
N PHE A 128 -3.10 8.67 -16.47
CA PHE A 128 -4.28 9.43 -16.07
C PHE A 128 -3.90 10.88 -15.74
N SER A 129 -4.52 11.83 -16.44
CA SER A 129 -4.27 13.24 -16.18
C SER A 129 -4.98 13.73 -14.93
N VAL A 130 -4.21 14.32 -14.01
CA VAL A 130 -4.71 14.95 -12.78
C VAL A 130 -4.76 16.48 -12.90
N HIS A 131 -4.48 17.02 -14.10
CA HIS A 131 -4.35 18.45 -14.38
C HIS A 131 -5.53 19.32 -13.91
N LEU A 132 -6.75 18.77 -13.93
CA LEU A 132 -7.95 19.51 -13.50
C LEU A 132 -8.00 19.69 -11.98
N GLN A 133 -7.35 18.85 -11.20
CA GLN A 133 -7.32 18.91 -9.75
C GLN A 133 -6.03 19.54 -9.24
N ASP A 134 -4.89 19.15 -9.80
CA ASP A 134 -3.60 19.74 -9.46
C ASP A 134 -2.64 19.72 -10.66
N THR A 135 -1.77 20.74 -10.76
CA THR A 135 -0.78 20.88 -11.82
C THR A 135 0.64 20.54 -11.37
N LYS A 136 0.80 19.98 -10.15
CA LYS A 136 2.07 19.58 -9.59
C LYS A 136 1.91 18.32 -8.73
N PRO A 137 1.55 17.17 -9.33
CA PRO A 137 1.50 15.92 -8.57
C PRO A 137 2.90 15.54 -8.06
N SER A 138 3.05 15.37 -6.74
CA SER A 138 4.33 15.10 -6.08
C SER A 138 4.40 13.70 -5.47
N GLY A 139 3.26 13.04 -5.23
CA GLY A 139 3.21 11.70 -4.68
C GLY A 139 2.00 10.93 -5.17
N VAL A 140 2.10 9.61 -5.15
CA VAL A 140 1.00 8.69 -5.46
C VAL A 140 1.01 7.52 -4.49
N ALA A 141 -0.17 7.10 -4.05
CA ALA A 141 -0.38 5.92 -3.21
C ALA A 141 -1.70 5.23 -3.57
N PHE A 142 -1.84 3.97 -3.19
CA PHE A 142 -3.06 3.19 -3.41
C PHE A 142 -3.52 2.54 -2.11
N ASN A 143 -4.80 2.21 -2.03
CA ASN A 143 -5.30 1.30 -1.02
C ASN A 143 -4.91 -0.16 -1.39
N SER A 144 -5.17 -1.10 -0.48
CA SER A 144 -4.70 -2.49 -0.60
C SER A 144 -5.23 -3.25 -1.82
N ASP A 145 -6.41 -2.92 -2.34
CA ASP A 145 -6.99 -3.56 -3.53
C ASP A 145 -6.84 -2.72 -4.81
N GLY A 146 -6.21 -1.55 -4.71
CA GLY A 146 -5.95 -0.65 -5.83
C GLY A 146 -7.18 0.07 -6.37
N THR A 147 -8.34 -0.03 -5.72
CA THR A 147 -9.58 0.64 -6.17
C THR A 147 -9.62 2.12 -5.83
N LYS A 148 -8.70 2.58 -4.98
CA LYS A 148 -8.50 3.98 -4.63
C LYS A 148 -7.06 4.39 -4.89
N MET A 149 -6.91 5.50 -5.59
CA MET A 149 -5.63 6.17 -5.81
C MET A 149 -5.64 7.52 -5.12
N PHE A 150 -4.57 7.81 -4.39
CA PHE A 150 -4.35 9.07 -3.70
C PHE A 150 -3.18 9.79 -4.34
N VAL A 151 -3.40 11.03 -4.75
CA VAL A 151 -2.37 11.87 -5.36
C VAL A 151 -2.12 13.08 -4.47
N LEU A 152 -0.86 13.32 -4.15
CA LEU A 152 -0.46 14.52 -3.41
C LEU A 152 -0.27 15.67 -4.39
N GLY A 153 -1.06 16.72 -4.22
CA GLY A 153 -1.04 17.94 -5.02
C GLY A 153 -0.17 19.01 -4.38
N GLY A 154 0.85 19.46 -5.10
CA GLY A 154 1.76 20.48 -4.60
C GLY A 154 1.31 21.92 -4.85
N VAL A 155 0.29 22.17 -5.66
CA VAL A 155 -0.30 23.50 -5.87
C VAL A 155 -1.50 23.71 -4.96
N GLY A 156 -2.40 22.73 -4.89
CA GLY A 156 -3.57 22.76 -4.00
C GLY A 156 -3.22 22.52 -2.53
N ASN A 157 -2.04 21.97 -2.25
CA ASN A 157 -1.65 21.49 -0.92
C ASN A 157 -2.73 20.57 -0.36
N ASP A 158 -3.07 19.54 -1.12
CA ASP A 158 -4.12 18.60 -0.79
C ASP A 158 -3.76 17.17 -1.20
N VAL A 159 -4.47 16.22 -0.62
CA VAL A 159 -4.47 14.83 -1.05
C VAL A 159 -5.77 14.59 -1.81
N ILE A 160 -5.64 14.20 -3.07
CA ILE A 160 -6.75 14.03 -4.01
C ILE A 160 -7.04 12.54 -4.12
N GLU A 161 -8.28 12.15 -3.88
CA GLU A 161 -8.75 10.78 -4.00
C GLU A 161 -9.42 10.55 -5.36
N TYR A 162 -9.05 9.44 -5.98
CA TYR A 162 -9.66 8.93 -7.22
C TYR A 162 -10.16 7.51 -6.99
N HIS A 163 -11.33 7.21 -7.53
CA HIS A 163 -11.88 5.85 -7.59
C HIS A 163 -11.49 5.20 -8.92
N LEU A 164 -10.98 3.95 -8.85
CA LEU A 164 -10.66 3.12 -10.01
C LEU A 164 -11.67 1.99 -10.11
N THR A 165 -12.31 1.83 -11.26
CA THR A 165 -13.26 0.72 -11.48
C THR A 165 -12.56 -0.62 -11.66
N THR A 166 -11.29 -0.60 -12.03
CA THR A 166 -10.38 -1.75 -12.04
C THR A 166 -9.19 -1.43 -11.15
N GLY A 167 -8.93 -2.26 -10.13
CA GLY A 167 -7.84 -2.03 -9.19
C GLY A 167 -6.48 -1.94 -9.89
N PHE A 168 -5.68 -0.92 -9.54
CA PHE A 168 -4.36 -0.67 -10.13
C PHE A 168 -4.37 -0.48 -11.66
N ASP A 169 -5.45 0.07 -12.22
CA ASP A 169 -5.55 0.48 -13.62
C ASP A 169 -5.94 1.97 -13.66
N VAL A 170 -4.92 2.83 -13.84
CA VAL A 170 -5.13 4.27 -13.78
C VAL A 170 -6.00 4.80 -14.91
N SER A 171 -6.11 4.06 -16.03
CA SER A 171 -6.99 4.44 -17.14
C SER A 171 -8.47 4.45 -16.75
N THR A 172 -8.83 3.75 -15.65
CA THR A 172 -10.20 3.66 -15.12
C THR A 172 -10.50 4.65 -14.00
N ALA A 173 -9.54 5.54 -13.69
CA ALA A 173 -9.65 6.49 -12.58
C ALA A 173 -10.70 7.58 -12.84
N SER A 174 -11.39 7.97 -11.79
CA SER A 174 -12.31 9.12 -11.76
C SER A 174 -12.14 9.88 -10.45
N TYR A 175 -12.18 11.21 -10.51
CA TYR A 175 -12.11 12.06 -9.32
C TYR A 175 -13.26 11.73 -8.35
N ASP A 176 -12.91 11.62 -7.07
CA ASP A 176 -13.89 11.42 -5.99
C ASP A 176 -13.92 12.63 -5.05
N SER A 177 -12.83 12.88 -4.35
CA SER A 177 -12.76 13.92 -3.32
C SER A 177 -11.32 14.43 -3.13
N ASN A 178 -11.15 15.45 -2.30
CA ASN A 178 -9.84 15.91 -1.86
C ASN A 178 -9.85 16.29 -0.37
N PHE A 179 -8.70 16.19 0.26
CA PHE A 179 -8.44 16.61 1.63
C PHE A 179 -7.31 17.63 1.66
N SER A 180 -7.62 18.88 2.09
CA SER A 180 -6.62 19.94 2.18
C SER A 180 -5.70 19.72 3.38
N VAL A 181 -4.40 19.80 3.15
CA VAL A 181 -3.33 19.81 4.13
C VAL A 181 -2.66 21.18 4.26
N ALA A 182 -3.17 22.19 3.57
CA ALA A 182 -2.59 23.53 3.50
C ALA A 182 -2.43 24.24 4.86
N SER A 183 -3.24 23.86 5.87
CA SER A 183 -3.11 24.40 7.23
C SER A 183 -2.02 23.72 8.06
N GLN A 184 -1.55 22.54 7.64
CA GLN A 184 -0.49 21.78 8.26
C GLN A 184 0.84 21.96 7.53
N ASP A 185 0.78 22.02 6.20
CA ASP A 185 1.94 22.15 5.34
C ASP A 185 1.59 22.86 4.03
N ASN A 186 2.43 23.79 3.60
CA ASN A 186 2.23 24.56 2.37
C ASN A 186 3.16 24.14 1.21
N GLU A 187 4.00 23.14 1.42
CA GLU A 187 4.83 22.51 0.39
C GLU A 187 4.90 20.98 0.59
N PRO A 188 3.76 20.25 0.53
CA PRO A 188 3.75 18.82 0.76
C PRO A 188 4.48 18.10 -0.38
N VAL A 189 5.39 17.17 -0.01
CA VAL A 189 6.27 16.47 -0.97
C VAL A 189 6.22 14.95 -0.85
N GLY A 190 5.65 14.40 0.20
CA GLY A 190 5.57 12.96 0.37
C GLY A 190 4.29 12.51 1.05
N LEU A 191 3.77 11.37 0.62
CA LEU A 191 2.52 10.75 1.10
C LEU A 191 2.75 9.28 1.40
N ALA A 192 2.27 8.83 2.55
CA ALA A 192 2.23 7.43 2.91
C ALA A 192 0.99 7.09 3.73
N PHE A 193 0.57 5.84 3.69
CA PHE A 193 -0.46 5.28 4.56
C PHE A 193 0.14 4.16 5.41
N ASN A 194 -0.45 3.92 6.58
CA ASN A 194 -0.17 2.70 7.32
C ASN A 194 -0.80 1.48 6.60
N SER A 195 -0.40 0.27 7.03
CA SER A 195 -0.77 -0.97 6.33
C SER A 195 -2.29 -1.25 6.27
N ASP A 196 -3.07 -0.72 7.23
CA ASP A 196 -4.53 -0.88 7.27
C ASP A 196 -5.29 0.32 6.65
N GLY A 197 -4.58 1.33 6.14
CA GLY A 197 -5.16 2.51 5.49
C GLY A 197 -5.89 3.47 6.44
N THR A 198 -5.81 3.27 7.76
CA THR A 198 -6.52 4.11 8.75
C THR A 198 -5.81 5.42 9.07
N LYS A 199 -4.52 5.54 8.71
CA LYS A 199 -3.70 6.72 8.95
C LYS A 199 -2.98 7.14 7.68
N MET A 200 -3.07 8.44 7.41
CA MET A 200 -2.34 9.12 6.34
C MET A 200 -1.22 9.96 6.96
N PHE A 201 -0.05 9.92 6.36
CA PHE A 201 1.12 10.72 6.71
C PHE A 201 1.52 11.56 5.52
N VAL A 202 1.69 12.84 5.76
CA VAL A 202 2.18 13.79 4.76
C VAL A 202 3.45 14.43 5.32
N VAL A 203 4.46 14.59 4.49
CA VAL A 203 5.68 15.33 4.82
C VAL A 203 5.85 16.46 3.83
N GLY A 204 6.24 17.62 4.32
CA GLY A 204 6.52 18.80 3.52
C GLY A 204 7.98 19.19 3.49
N ALA A 205 8.33 20.10 2.59
CA ALA A 205 9.67 20.62 2.43
C ALA A 205 9.96 21.81 3.35
N ARG A 206 8.92 22.51 3.83
CA ARG A 206 9.05 23.70 4.71
C ARG A 206 7.86 23.77 5.68
N ASP A 207 8.18 24.08 6.91
CA ASP A 207 7.24 24.43 7.99
C ASP A 207 6.89 25.94 7.95
#